data_a755ead5223a18068d3240872a28a7bb
#
_entry.id   a755ead5223a18068d3240872a28a7bb
#
_cell.length_a   1.000
_cell.length_b   1.000
_cell.length_c   1.000
_cell.angle_alpha   90.00
_cell.angle_beta   90.00
_cell.angle_gamma   90.00
#
_symmetry.space_group_name_H-M   'P 1'
#
loop_
_entity.id
_entity.type
_entity.pdbx_description
1 polymer ?
#
loop_
_entity_poly.entity_id
_entity_poly.type
_entity_poly.pdbx_seq_one_letter_code
_entity_poly.pdbx_strand_id
1 'polypeptide(L)'
;RALKTLVPYTPKDGISYILLADGQSDPFLKGPDILDNRPSENFGNYGVDYTVTVDTKGKGPVHLYFNPIGGEYSGVVEVTRKHGGESSTETVGLPRTGHSMGFGNAYAIEYVTTFKSGDVVNIHFMPPGAANLPVRYILVPDEVAKTVVKDVTDEENRLKALLDSAVKVERSDDQAAENRDVEASDHSTPPVHLLDVEETK
;
A
#
# COMPACT_ATOMS: atom_id res chain seq x y z
N ARG A 1 -11.58 26.28 1.38
CA ARG A 1 -11.47 26.63 -0.05
C ARG A 1 -11.58 25.36 -0.86
N ALA A 2 -12.37 25.41 -1.94
CA ALA A 2 -12.54 24.28 -2.84
C ALA A 2 -11.62 24.44 -4.05
N LEU A 3 -10.89 23.38 -4.40
CA LEU A 3 -10.11 23.27 -5.63
C LEU A 3 -10.78 22.26 -6.56
N LYS A 4 -10.99 22.64 -7.80
CA LYS A 4 -11.58 21.78 -8.83
C LYS A 4 -10.63 21.65 -10.00
N THR A 5 -10.37 20.44 -10.43
CA THR A 5 -9.56 20.16 -11.61
C THR A 5 -10.23 19.14 -12.50
N LEU A 6 -9.97 19.21 -13.80
CA LEU A 6 -10.44 18.25 -14.80
C LEU A 6 -9.24 17.52 -15.39
N VAL A 7 -9.25 16.23 -15.35
CA VAL A 7 -8.22 15.33 -15.88
C VAL A 7 -8.82 14.50 -17.02
N PRO A 8 -8.52 14.79 -18.30
CA PRO A 8 -8.88 13.90 -19.39
C PRO A 8 -7.99 12.65 -19.31
N TYR A 9 -8.59 11.47 -19.48
CA TYR A 9 -7.88 10.21 -19.40
C TYR A 9 -8.44 9.18 -20.37
N THR A 10 -7.55 8.40 -21.00
CA THR A 10 -7.93 7.22 -21.77
C THR A 10 -7.10 6.02 -21.34
N PRO A 11 -7.63 4.77 -21.37
CA PRO A 11 -6.83 3.57 -21.06
C PRO A 11 -5.59 3.40 -21.94
N LYS A 12 -5.55 4.04 -23.12
CA LYS A 12 -4.37 4.06 -24.00
C LYS A 12 -3.20 4.87 -23.45
N ASP A 13 -3.48 5.78 -22.52
CA ASP A 13 -2.45 6.59 -21.86
C ASP A 13 -1.62 5.74 -20.88
N GLY A 14 -2.04 4.49 -20.62
CA GLY A 14 -1.37 3.59 -19.71
C GLY A 14 -1.62 3.98 -18.25
N ILE A 15 -0.67 3.64 -17.36
CA ILE A 15 -0.73 4.06 -15.97
C ILE A 15 -0.49 5.56 -15.88
N SER A 16 -1.41 6.26 -15.23
CA SER A 16 -1.32 7.69 -15.01
C SER A 16 -1.62 8.01 -13.54
N TYR A 17 -1.11 9.13 -13.04
CA TYR A 17 -1.36 9.52 -11.66
C TYR A 17 -1.66 11.01 -11.52
N ILE A 18 -2.43 11.31 -10.49
CA ILE A 18 -2.82 12.66 -10.08
C ILE A 18 -2.14 12.89 -8.74
N LEU A 19 -1.20 13.83 -8.70
CA LEU A 19 -0.46 14.19 -7.50
C LEU A 19 -1.15 15.37 -6.82
N LEU A 20 -1.36 15.29 -5.51
CA LEU A 20 -2.04 16.31 -4.74
C LEU A 20 -1.19 16.75 -3.53
N ALA A 21 -1.25 18.04 -3.25
CA ALA A 21 -0.58 18.68 -2.11
C ALA A 21 0.94 18.46 -2.09
N ASP A 22 1.60 18.55 -3.26
CA ASP A 22 3.04 18.38 -3.42
C ASP A 22 3.82 19.71 -3.37
N GLY A 23 3.12 20.83 -3.37
CA GLY A 23 3.72 22.16 -3.38
C GLY A 23 4.36 22.58 -4.71
N GLN A 24 4.31 21.70 -5.75
CA GLN A 24 4.88 21.94 -7.07
C GLN A 24 3.83 21.91 -8.17
N SER A 25 3.33 20.71 -8.53
CA SER A 25 2.25 20.57 -9.49
C SER A 25 0.88 20.97 -8.92
N ASP A 26 0.72 20.82 -7.62
CA ASP A 26 -0.40 21.33 -6.83
C ASP A 26 0.14 22.27 -5.73
N PRO A 27 0.27 23.59 -6.02
CA PRO A 27 0.85 24.55 -5.10
C PRO A 27 0.08 24.68 -3.80
N PHE A 28 0.80 24.90 -2.70
CA PHE A 28 0.18 25.18 -1.42
C PHE A 28 -0.59 26.49 -1.42
N LEU A 29 -1.76 26.48 -0.78
CA LEU A 29 -2.60 27.68 -0.67
C LEU A 29 -1.93 28.71 0.23
N LYS A 30 -1.97 29.96 -0.23
CA LYS A 30 -1.46 31.12 0.50
C LYS A 30 -2.60 32.05 0.92
N GLY A 31 -2.44 32.69 2.05
CA GLY A 31 -3.40 33.67 2.56
C GLY A 31 -2.89 34.31 3.84
N PRO A 32 -3.63 35.27 4.38
CA PRO A 32 -3.32 35.79 5.70
C PRO A 32 -3.72 34.82 6.79
N ASP A 33 -2.88 34.68 7.81
CA ASP A 33 -3.29 34.09 9.08
C ASP A 33 -4.32 35.02 9.73
N ILE A 34 -5.47 34.45 10.14
CA ILE A 34 -6.57 35.24 10.70
C ILE A 34 -6.29 35.78 12.12
N LEU A 35 -5.31 35.23 12.82
CA LEU A 35 -4.97 35.62 14.19
C LEU A 35 -4.06 36.86 14.22
N ASP A 36 -3.06 36.88 13.37
CA ASP A 36 -2.03 37.92 13.37
C ASP A 36 -1.89 38.67 12.04
N ASN A 37 -2.73 38.35 11.06
CA ASN A 37 -2.77 38.95 9.73
C ASN A 37 -1.44 38.90 8.97
N ARG A 38 -0.58 37.91 9.27
CA ARG A 38 0.66 37.68 8.54
C ARG A 38 0.45 36.78 7.33
N PRO A 39 1.29 36.89 6.30
CA PRO A 39 1.29 35.93 5.22
C PRO A 39 1.52 34.51 5.74
N SER A 40 0.67 33.57 5.35
CA SER A 40 0.75 32.17 5.73
C SER A 40 0.62 31.28 4.50
N GLU A 41 1.22 30.11 4.56
CA GLU A 41 1.14 29.07 3.54
C GLU A 41 0.68 27.74 4.17
N ASN A 42 -0.33 27.12 3.57
CA ASN A 42 -0.89 25.87 4.05
C ASN A 42 -0.08 24.69 3.47
N PHE A 43 1.07 24.40 4.05
CA PHE A 43 1.92 23.28 3.65
C PHE A 43 1.15 21.96 3.76
N GLY A 44 0.92 21.31 2.61
CA GLY A 44 0.12 20.08 2.52
C GLY A 44 -1.36 20.32 2.24
N ASN A 45 -1.81 21.58 2.07
CA ASN A 45 -3.20 21.92 1.76
C ASN A 45 -4.24 21.26 2.70
N TYR A 46 -3.90 21.10 3.98
CA TYR A 46 -4.79 20.49 4.98
C TYR A 46 -6.14 21.22 5.06
N GLY A 47 -7.24 20.45 5.07
CA GLY A 47 -8.59 20.99 5.10
C GLY A 47 -9.04 21.65 3.80
N VAL A 48 -8.25 21.58 2.74
CA VAL A 48 -8.67 22.04 1.42
C VAL A 48 -9.59 21.01 0.78
N ASP A 49 -10.72 21.46 0.30
CA ASP A 49 -11.73 20.64 -0.34
C ASP A 49 -11.38 20.47 -1.83
N TYR A 50 -10.91 19.29 -2.21
CA TYR A 50 -10.58 18.94 -3.59
C TYR A 50 -11.75 18.23 -4.26
N THR A 51 -12.04 18.62 -5.49
CA THR A 51 -12.83 17.84 -6.42
C THR A 51 -12.00 17.61 -7.69
N VAL A 52 -11.51 16.40 -7.86
CA VAL A 52 -10.81 16.00 -9.08
C VAL A 52 -11.80 15.27 -9.98
N THR A 53 -12.08 15.85 -11.14
CA THR A 53 -12.94 15.23 -12.15
C THR A 53 -12.08 14.51 -13.18
N VAL A 54 -12.25 13.20 -13.31
CA VAL A 54 -11.63 12.39 -14.36
C VAL A 54 -12.66 12.15 -15.45
N ASP A 55 -12.44 12.72 -16.63
CA ASP A 55 -13.26 12.50 -17.83
C ASP A 55 -12.64 11.36 -18.66
N THR A 56 -13.21 10.16 -18.53
CA THR A 56 -12.67 8.98 -19.16
C THR A 56 -13.24 8.74 -20.56
N LYS A 57 -12.36 8.43 -21.49
CA LYS A 57 -12.73 8.10 -22.88
C LYS A 57 -12.06 6.80 -23.31
N GLY A 58 -12.59 6.17 -24.34
CA GLY A 58 -12.02 4.95 -24.90
C GLY A 58 -12.80 3.70 -24.51
N LYS A 59 -12.12 2.59 -24.28
CA LYS A 59 -12.73 1.28 -23.98
C LYS A 59 -12.02 0.59 -22.83
N GLY A 60 -12.77 -0.21 -22.06
CA GLY A 60 -12.27 -1.01 -20.97
C GLY A 60 -12.43 -0.36 -19.58
N PRO A 61 -12.38 -1.15 -18.52
CA PRO A 61 -12.39 -0.65 -17.15
C PRO A 61 -11.08 0.08 -16.79
N VAL A 62 -11.19 0.97 -15.82
CA VAL A 62 -10.06 1.68 -15.19
C VAL A 62 -10.15 1.49 -13.69
N HIS A 63 -9.04 1.07 -13.09
CA HIS A 63 -8.91 0.92 -11.66
C HIS A 63 -8.28 2.17 -11.05
N LEU A 64 -8.88 2.67 -9.97
CA LEU A 64 -8.36 3.78 -9.20
C LEU A 64 -7.72 3.26 -7.92
N TYR A 65 -6.48 3.64 -7.71
CA TYR A 65 -5.73 3.35 -6.49
C TYR A 65 -5.30 4.66 -5.80
N PHE A 66 -5.07 4.56 -4.51
CA PHE A 66 -4.51 5.61 -3.67
C PHE A 66 -3.13 5.20 -3.15
N ASN A 67 -2.20 6.16 -3.07
CA ASN A 67 -0.87 5.94 -2.53
C ASN A 67 -0.42 7.14 -1.67
N PRO A 68 -0.12 6.93 -0.38
CA PRO A 68 0.34 7.98 0.54
C PRO A 68 1.85 8.14 0.46
N ILE A 69 2.37 8.72 -0.61
CA ILE A 69 3.82 8.88 -0.82
C ILE A 69 4.50 9.81 0.18
N GLY A 70 3.75 10.63 0.90
CA GLY A 70 4.25 11.51 1.98
C GLY A 70 4.49 10.79 3.30
N GLY A 71 4.00 9.55 3.46
CA GLY A 71 4.15 8.77 4.68
C GLY A 71 2.85 8.25 5.25
N GLU A 72 2.69 8.28 6.57
CA GLU A 72 1.50 7.74 7.23
C GLU A 72 0.23 8.51 6.85
N TYR A 73 -0.81 7.76 6.51
CA TYR A 73 -2.09 8.29 6.08
C TYR A 73 -3.26 7.53 6.67
N SER A 74 -4.28 8.27 7.09
CA SER A 74 -5.60 7.75 7.44
C SER A 74 -6.65 8.79 7.06
N GLY A 75 -7.65 8.38 6.28
CA GLY A 75 -8.68 9.31 5.82
C GLY A 75 -9.78 8.61 5.04
N VAL A 76 -10.55 9.41 4.31
CA VAL A 76 -11.62 8.94 3.43
C VAL A 76 -11.58 9.67 2.10
N VAL A 77 -12.09 9.01 1.07
CA VAL A 77 -12.38 9.61 -0.23
C VAL A 77 -13.82 9.28 -0.64
N GLU A 78 -14.51 10.25 -1.21
CA GLU A 78 -15.78 10.02 -1.85
C GLU A 78 -15.58 9.98 -3.38
N VAL A 79 -16.13 8.96 -4.03
CA VAL A 79 -16.05 8.81 -5.48
C VAL A 79 -17.46 8.76 -6.05
N THR A 80 -17.78 9.75 -6.88
CA THR A 80 -19.04 9.80 -7.63
C THR A 80 -18.77 9.47 -9.10
N ARG A 81 -19.45 8.45 -9.61
CA ARG A 81 -19.41 8.02 -11.03
C ARG A 81 -20.69 8.46 -11.71
N LYS A 82 -20.57 9.02 -12.91
CA LYS A 82 -21.69 9.45 -13.76
C LYS A 82 -21.56 8.80 -15.14
N HIS A 83 -22.60 8.07 -15.54
CA HIS A 83 -22.67 7.39 -16.83
C HIS A 83 -24.09 7.47 -17.41
N GLY A 84 -24.25 8.00 -18.64
CA GLY A 84 -25.54 8.01 -19.34
C GLY A 84 -26.71 8.64 -18.57
N GLY A 85 -26.45 9.59 -17.68
CA GLY A 85 -27.47 10.24 -16.82
C GLY A 85 -27.65 9.57 -15.44
N GLU A 86 -27.12 8.39 -15.23
CA GLU A 86 -27.08 7.74 -13.92
C GLU A 86 -25.88 8.24 -13.09
N SER A 87 -26.05 8.27 -11.77
CA SER A 87 -24.99 8.66 -10.83
C SER A 87 -24.95 7.68 -9.66
N SER A 88 -23.77 7.27 -9.28
CA SER A 88 -23.53 6.47 -8.06
C SER A 88 -22.39 7.07 -7.27
N THR A 89 -22.54 7.09 -5.93
CA THR A 89 -21.53 7.62 -5.01
C THR A 89 -21.10 6.54 -4.04
N GLU A 90 -19.81 6.44 -3.79
CA GLU A 90 -19.18 5.50 -2.87
C GLU A 90 -18.21 6.27 -1.96
N THR A 91 -18.23 6.00 -0.66
CA THR A 91 -17.26 6.52 0.31
C THR A 91 -16.32 5.39 0.71
N VAL A 92 -15.03 5.62 0.57
CA VAL A 92 -13.97 4.62 0.78
C VAL A 92 -13.04 5.08 1.88
N GLY A 93 -12.86 4.26 2.91
CA GLY A 93 -11.80 4.45 3.91
C GLY A 93 -10.42 4.21 3.30
N LEU A 94 -9.43 4.98 3.74
CA LEU A 94 -8.04 4.87 3.30
C LEU A 94 -7.13 4.77 4.55
N PRO A 95 -6.70 3.56 4.92
CA PRO A 95 -6.97 2.29 4.25
C PRO A 95 -8.40 1.78 4.48
N ARG A 96 -8.87 0.82 3.66
CA ARG A 96 -10.15 0.13 3.87
C ARG A 96 -10.17 -0.70 5.14
N THR A 97 -9.02 -1.19 5.54
CA THR A 97 -8.82 -1.98 6.76
C THR A 97 -7.62 -1.44 7.53
N GLY A 98 -7.66 -1.54 8.87
CA GLY A 98 -6.60 -1.00 9.74
C GLY A 98 -6.83 0.47 10.10
N HIS A 99 -5.84 1.05 10.80
CA HIS A 99 -5.92 2.42 11.31
C HIS A 99 -5.22 3.43 10.40
N SER A 100 -4.12 3.03 9.77
CA SER A 100 -3.34 3.85 8.86
C SER A 100 -2.57 3.00 7.85
N MET A 101 -2.02 3.65 6.81
CA MET A 101 -1.17 3.04 5.79
C MET A 101 0.01 3.95 5.47
N GLY A 102 1.05 3.42 4.85
CA GLY A 102 2.18 4.20 4.34
C GLY A 102 3.30 4.46 5.34
N PHE A 103 3.13 4.21 6.62
CA PHE A 103 4.19 4.38 7.60
C PHE A 103 5.38 3.46 7.31
N GLY A 104 6.55 4.05 7.01
CA GLY A 104 7.74 3.29 6.62
C GLY A 104 7.65 2.57 5.27
N ASN A 105 6.55 2.72 4.53
CA ASN A 105 6.33 2.07 3.25
C ASN A 105 5.76 3.03 2.20
N ALA A 106 6.64 3.67 1.43
CA ALA A 106 6.26 4.58 0.34
C ALA A 106 5.55 3.87 -0.84
N TYR A 107 5.60 2.54 -0.89
CA TYR A 107 4.95 1.72 -1.92
C TYR A 107 3.57 1.19 -1.51
N ALA A 108 3.11 1.54 -0.31
CA ALA A 108 1.76 1.17 0.12
C ALA A 108 0.73 1.75 -0.85
N ILE A 109 -0.12 0.90 -1.40
CA ILE A 109 -1.23 1.30 -2.26
C ILE A 109 -2.53 0.70 -1.76
N GLU A 110 -3.63 1.44 -1.89
CA GLU A 110 -4.97 0.98 -1.55
C GLU A 110 -5.86 1.06 -2.79
N TYR A 111 -6.61 -0.01 -3.05
CA TYR A 111 -7.61 0.01 -4.10
C TYR A 111 -8.80 0.89 -3.67
N VAL A 112 -9.18 1.83 -4.51
CA VAL A 112 -10.30 2.73 -4.27
C VAL A 112 -11.56 2.21 -4.94
N THR A 113 -11.57 2.15 -6.27
CA THR A 113 -12.75 1.70 -7.04
C THR A 113 -12.37 1.37 -8.48
N THR A 114 -13.34 0.81 -9.22
CA THR A 114 -13.24 0.62 -10.67
C THR A 114 -14.38 1.34 -11.37
N PHE A 115 -14.11 1.97 -12.48
CA PHE A 115 -15.10 2.62 -13.33
C PHE A 115 -14.90 2.26 -14.80
N LYS A 116 -15.92 2.51 -15.63
CA LYS A 116 -15.88 2.20 -17.05
C LYS A 116 -15.37 3.40 -17.85
N SER A 117 -14.71 3.14 -18.95
CA SER A 117 -14.45 4.19 -19.94
C SER A 117 -15.77 4.81 -20.42
N GLY A 118 -15.80 6.14 -20.49
CA GLY A 118 -17.00 6.92 -20.76
C GLY A 118 -17.70 7.43 -19.48
N ASP A 119 -17.26 6.99 -18.30
CA ASP A 119 -17.72 7.59 -17.05
C ASP A 119 -17.03 8.94 -16.81
N VAL A 120 -17.77 9.86 -16.21
CA VAL A 120 -17.20 11.05 -15.55
C VAL A 120 -17.12 10.75 -14.06
N VAL A 121 -15.91 10.69 -13.54
CA VAL A 121 -15.63 10.32 -12.15
C VAL A 121 -15.20 11.54 -11.37
N ASN A 122 -15.92 11.88 -10.31
CA ASN A 122 -15.51 12.91 -9.36
C ASN A 122 -14.90 12.23 -8.13
N ILE A 123 -13.66 12.57 -7.84
CA ILE A 123 -12.94 12.20 -6.63
C ILE A 123 -13.00 13.39 -5.70
N HIS A 124 -13.74 13.26 -4.60
CA HIS A 124 -13.86 14.27 -3.57
C HIS A 124 -12.96 13.89 -2.39
N PHE A 125 -12.01 14.75 -2.10
CA PHE A 125 -10.90 14.49 -1.18
C PHE A 125 -10.59 15.74 -0.35
N MET A 126 -10.34 15.54 0.94
CA MET A 126 -9.88 16.59 1.85
C MET A 126 -8.71 16.04 2.67
N PRO A 127 -7.48 16.58 2.52
CA PRO A 127 -6.35 16.18 3.33
C PRO A 127 -6.65 16.34 4.82
N PRO A 128 -6.67 15.23 5.61
CA PRO A 128 -6.91 15.32 7.04
C PRO A 128 -5.66 15.78 7.79
N GLY A 129 -5.84 16.51 8.89
CA GLY A 129 -4.74 17.15 9.63
C GLY A 129 -3.71 16.22 10.27
N ALA A 130 -3.99 14.91 10.33
CA ALA A 130 -3.08 13.90 10.88
C ALA A 130 -2.37 13.04 9.82
N ALA A 131 -2.60 13.33 8.54
CA ALA A 131 -2.01 12.58 7.43
C ALA A 131 -0.75 13.26 6.91
N ASN A 132 0.17 12.47 6.36
CA ASN A 132 1.34 12.98 5.68
C ASN A 132 1.05 13.17 4.18
N LEU A 133 1.54 14.28 3.63
CA LEU A 133 1.36 14.64 2.24
C LEU A 133 2.75 14.79 1.57
N PRO A 134 2.88 14.66 0.25
CA PRO A 134 1.81 14.53 -0.74
C PRO A 134 1.19 13.15 -0.84
N VAL A 135 0.05 13.09 -1.54
CA VAL A 135 -0.62 11.84 -1.92
C VAL A 135 -0.83 11.77 -3.42
N ARG A 136 -1.05 10.57 -3.94
CA ARG A 136 -1.39 10.40 -5.36
C ARG A 136 -2.54 9.42 -5.56
N TYR A 137 -3.39 9.73 -6.53
CA TYR A 137 -4.34 8.79 -7.11
C TYR A 137 -3.75 8.22 -8.40
N ILE A 138 -3.86 6.91 -8.58
CA ILE A 138 -3.26 6.18 -9.71
C ILE A 138 -4.38 5.57 -10.53
N LEU A 139 -4.39 5.89 -11.82
CA LEU A 139 -5.30 5.34 -12.81
C LEU A 139 -4.60 4.21 -13.54
N VAL A 140 -5.16 2.99 -13.48
CA VAL A 140 -4.57 1.79 -14.08
C VAL A 140 -5.58 1.16 -15.03
N PRO A 141 -5.29 1.04 -16.34
CA PRO A 141 -6.13 0.30 -17.27
C PRO A 141 -6.23 -1.18 -16.85
N ASP A 142 -7.40 -1.79 -17.02
CA ASP A 142 -7.66 -3.18 -16.65
C ASP A 142 -6.66 -4.17 -17.32
N GLU A 143 -6.31 -3.94 -18.57
CA GLU A 143 -5.33 -4.76 -19.28
C GLU A 143 -3.95 -4.76 -18.60
N VAL A 144 -3.52 -3.58 -18.10
CA VAL A 144 -2.25 -3.43 -17.39
C VAL A 144 -2.35 -4.05 -16.00
N ALA A 145 -3.45 -3.83 -15.29
CA ALA A 145 -3.68 -4.38 -13.95
C ALA A 145 -3.64 -5.92 -13.97
N LYS A 146 -4.26 -6.56 -14.96
CA LYS A 146 -4.22 -8.02 -15.14
C LYS A 146 -2.80 -8.55 -15.34
N THR A 147 -1.99 -7.86 -16.11
CA THR A 147 -0.59 -8.25 -16.35
C THR A 147 0.22 -8.15 -15.06
N VAL A 148 0.14 -7.02 -14.36
CA VAL A 148 0.89 -6.80 -13.11
C VAL A 148 0.48 -7.80 -12.03
N VAL A 149 -0.82 -8.06 -11.85
CA VAL A 149 -1.30 -9.06 -10.87
C VAL A 149 -0.79 -10.46 -11.20
N LYS A 150 -0.78 -10.83 -12.48
CA LYS A 150 -0.24 -12.12 -12.92
C LYS A 150 1.25 -12.24 -12.60
N ASP A 151 2.04 -11.23 -12.95
CA ASP A 151 3.49 -11.24 -12.74
C ASP A 151 3.84 -11.32 -11.24
N VAL A 152 3.12 -10.58 -10.38
CA VAL A 152 3.30 -10.65 -8.92
C VAL A 152 2.95 -12.04 -8.39
N THR A 153 1.81 -12.61 -8.84
CA THR A 153 1.38 -13.95 -8.41
C THR A 153 2.38 -15.03 -8.84
N ASP A 154 2.90 -14.94 -10.05
CA ASP A 154 3.91 -15.86 -10.57
C ASP A 154 5.21 -15.80 -9.75
N GLU A 155 5.66 -14.60 -9.36
CA GLU A 155 6.83 -14.39 -8.50
C GLU A 155 6.61 -14.90 -7.07
N GLU A 156 5.45 -14.64 -6.47
CA GLU A 156 5.10 -15.18 -5.15
C GLU A 156 5.09 -16.70 -5.14
N ASN A 157 4.51 -17.33 -6.16
CA ASN A 157 4.50 -18.78 -6.29
C ASN A 157 5.92 -19.35 -6.45
N ARG A 158 6.78 -18.66 -7.20
CA ARG A 158 8.19 -19.02 -7.38
C ARG A 158 8.96 -18.94 -6.07
N LEU A 159 8.80 -17.84 -5.30
CA LEU A 159 9.43 -17.67 -3.99
C LEU A 159 8.97 -18.73 -2.99
N LYS A 160 7.67 -19.04 -2.98
CA LYS A 160 7.12 -20.11 -2.13
C LYS A 160 7.72 -21.47 -2.46
N ALA A 161 7.84 -21.80 -3.74
CA ALA A 161 8.46 -23.06 -4.16
C ALA A 161 9.93 -23.16 -3.74
N LEU A 162 10.68 -22.06 -3.79
CA LEU A 162 12.07 -21.99 -3.32
C LEU A 162 12.15 -22.18 -1.81
N LEU A 163 11.29 -21.53 -1.02
CA LEU A 163 11.24 -21.72 0.43
C LEU A 163 10.88 -23.15 0.82
N ASP A 164 9.88 -23.74 0.18
CA ASP A 164 9.48 -25.13 0.42
C ASP A 164 10.62 -26.12 0.09
N SER A 165 11.44 -25.84 -0.91
CA SER A 165 12.61 -26.65 -1.25
C SER A 165 13.73 -26.51 -0.24
N ALA A 166 13.99 -25.30 0.26
CA ALA A 166 15.01 -25.04 1.29
C ALA A 166 14.67 -25.75 2.61
N VAL A 167 13.40 -25.69 3.05
CA VAL A 167 12.92 -26.37 4.28
C VAL A 167 13.06 -27.90 4.15
N LYS A 168 12.88 -28.47 2.95
CA LYS A 168 13.09 -29.90 2.74
C LYS A 168 14.56 -30.32 2.85
N VAL A 169 15.49 -29.47 2.39
CA VAL A 169 16.93 -29.71 2.52
C VAL A 169 17.35 -29.70 3.98
N GLU A 170 16.95 -28.69 4.76
CA GLU A 170 17.25 -28.63 6.19
C GLU A 170 16.74 -29.88 6.96
N ARG A 171 15.51 -30.31 6.70
CA ARG A 171 14.94 -31.49 7.35
C ARG A 171 15.66 -32.77 6.95
N SER A 172 16.20 -32.88 5.75
CA SER A 172 16.98 -34.04 5.31
C SER A 172 18.35 -34.08 5.99
N ASP A 173 18.95 -32.91 6.26
CA ASP A 173 20.24 -32.81 6.95
C ASP A 173 20.10 -33.13 8.44
N ASP A 174 19.00 -32.67 9.09
CA ASP A 174 18.71 -33.01 10.48
C ASP A 174 18.48 -34.52 10.68
N GLN A 175 17.73 -35.18 9.78
CA GLN A 175 17.54 -36.65 9.84
C GLN A 175 18.84 -37.40 9.59
N ALA A 176 19.72 -36.88 8.74
CA ALA A 176 21.02 -37.50 8.50
C ALA A 176 21.98 -37.29 9.70
N ALA A 177 21.86 -36.23 10.46
CA ALA A 177 22.59 -36.00 11.70
C ALA A 177 22.11 -36.92 12.82
N GLU A 178 20.79 -37.04 13.01
CA GLU A 178 20.17 -37.88 14.04
C GLU A 178 20.50 -39.37 13.85
N ASN A 179 20.56 -39.86 12.61
CA ASN A 179 20.98 -41.21 12.27
C ASN A 179 22.48 -41.48 12.50
N ARG A 180 23.34 -40.45 12.48
CA ARG A 180 24.79 -40.61 12.80
C ARG A 180 25.04 -40.72 14.29
N ASP A 181 24.24 -40.09 15.13
CA ASP A 181 24.36 -40.12 16.58
C ASP A 181 23.85 -41.45 17.17
N VAL A 182 22.91 -42.11 16.49
CA VAL A 182 22.42 -43.45 16.90
C VAL A 182 23.46 -44.56 16.61
N GLU A 183 24.27 -44.45 15.55
CA GLU A 183 25.33 -45.43 15.28
C GLU A 183 26.59 -45.26 16.14
N ALA A 184 26.79 -44.09 16.79
CA ALA A 184 27.96 -43.82 17.62
C ALA A 184 27.78 -44.21 19.11
N SER A 185 26.64 -44.68 19.54
CA SER A 185 26.33 -44.93 20.99
C SER A 185 26.50 -46.39 21.43
N ASP A 186 27.04 -47.30 20.60
CA ASP A 186 27.29 -48.70 20.97
C ASP A 186 28.79 -49.00 21.21
N HIS A 187 29.42 -48.23 22.12
CA HIS A 187 30.68 -48.63 22.76
C HIS A 187 30.57 -48.44 24.27
N SER A 188 30.35 -49.58 24.94
CA SER A 188 30.42 -49.82 26.38
C SER A 188 31.61 -49.17 27.07
N THR A 189 31.33 -48.30 28.04
CA THR A 189 32.28 -47.89 29.06
C THR A 189 31.82 -48.43 30.45
N PRO A 190 32.71 -49.02 31.24
CA PRO A 190 32.32 -49.60 32.54
C PRO A 190 32.11 -48.53 33.61
N PRO A 191 31.40 -48.88 34.69
CA PRO A 191 31.00 -47.90 35.71
C PRO A 191 32.19 -47.42 36.55
N VAL A 192 32.31 -46.10 36.70
CA VAL A 192 33.26 -45.48 37.61
C VAL A 192 32.60 -45.33 38.99
N HIS A 193 33.28 -45.84 40.03
CA HIS A 193 32.92 -45.74 41.45
C HIS A 193 32.89 -44.29 41.91
N LEU A 194 31.81 -43.88 42.56
CA LEU A 194 31.72 -42.68 43.40
C LEU A 194 32.62 -42.84 44.65
N LEU A 195 33.52 -41.93 44.83
CA LEU A 195 34.18 -41.67 46.13
C LEU A 195 33.49 -40.51 46.82
N ASP A 196 33.03 -40.81 48.07
CA ASP A 196 32.51 -39.88 49.03
C ASP A 196 33.57 -38.81 49.35
N VAL A 197 33.14 -37.57 49.42
CA VAL A 197 33.91 -36.46 50.04
C VAL A 197 33.07 -35.90 51.16
N GLU A 198 33.59 -36.13 52.39
CA GLU A 198 33.06 -35.63 53.66
C GLU A 198 33.05 -34.10 53.72
N GLU A 199 32.00 -33.60 54.34
CA GLU A 199 31.93 -32.24 54.91
C GLU A 199 32.92 -32.08 56.06
N THR A 200 33.64 -30.97 56.07
CA THR A 200 34.23 -30.42 57.31
C THR A 200 34.19 -28.90 57.35
N LYS A 201 33.34 -28.42 58.26
CA LYS A 201 33.36 -27.13 59.02
C LYS A 201 33.47 -25.82 58.23
#